data_35e03d77a4b3fcc868ca112817865b02
#
_entry.id   35e03d77a4b3fcc868ca112817865b02
#
_cell.length_a   1.000
_cell.length_b   1.000
_cell.length_c   1.000
_cell.angle_alpha   90.00
_cell.angle_beta   90.00
_cell.angle_gamma   90.00
#
_symmetry.space_group_name_H-M   'P 1'
#
loop_
_entity.id
_entity.type
_entity.pdbx_description
1 polymer ?
#
loop_
_entity_poly.entity_id
_entity_poly.type
_entity_poly.pdbx_seq_one_letter_code
_entity_poly.pdbx_strand_id
1 'polypeptide(L)'
;MSDIPNDSIMRWDEETRRFSVFRRPSNKSNGLTRDRQGRLIVCEHGARRLTRTEYDGSITVLMDRFESKQLNSPNDVVVKSDDSIWFTDPALGRQNNYTGYVDAPELPDHVYRLDRSGRAIVVAADINRPNGLAFSPDENKLYIVEYGVLPRSLRVYDVVDDGQR
;
A
#
# COMPACT_ATOMS: atom_id res chain seq x y z
N MET A 1 0.01 7.53 11.57
CA MET A 1 -1.07 6.51 11.51
C MET A 1 -2.20 7.04 10.65
N SER A 2 -2.90 6.14 9.94
CA SER A 2 -4.08 6.51 9.13
C SER A 2 -5.33 6.55 10.00
N ASP A 3 -6.14 7.61 9.81
CA ASP A 3 -7.49 7.74 10.32
C ASP A 3 -8.42 7.80 9.09
N ILE A 4 -8.69 6.61 8.55
CA ILE A 4 -9.38 6.46 7.26
C ILE A 4 -10.76 7.12 7.27
N PRO A 5 -11.63 6.91 8.28
CA PRO A 5 -12.96 7.50 8.31
C PRO A 5 -12.94 9.03 8.29
N ASN A 6 -11.99 9.64 9.01
CA ASN A 6 -11.83 11.09 9.08
C ASN A 6 -10.94 11.66 7.97
N ASP A 7 -10.58 10.82 7.00
CA ASP A 7 -9.79 11.20 5.82
C ASP A 7 -8.48 11.92 6.19
N SER A 8 -7.75 11.36 7.18
CA SER A 8 -6.58 12.03 7.76
C SER A 8 -5.41 11.07 7.98
N ILE A 9 -4.20 11.60 7.87
CA ILE A 9 -2.98 11.00 8.41
C ILE A 9 -2.64 11.76 9.68
N MET A 10 -2.48 11.03 10.77
CA MET A 10 -2.12 11.58 12.08
C MET A 10 -0.63 11.36 12.36
N ARG A 11 0.00 12.35 12.97
CA ARG A 11 1.39 12.29 13.44
C ARG A 11 1.41 12.34 14.96
N TRP A 12 2.15 11.42 15.57
CA TRP A 12 2.56 11.51 16.96
C TRP A 12 3.88 12.26 17.06
N ASP A 13 3.97 13.19 17.97
CA ASP A 13 5.18 13.94 18.30
C ASP A 13 5.66 13.53 19.70
N GLU A 14 6.87 12.96 19.76
CA GLU A 14 7.43 12.42 21.00
C GLU A 14 7.86 13.49 22.00
N GLU A 15 8.31 14.65 21.52
CA GLU A 15 8.76 15.75 22.37
C GLU A 15 7.57 16.38 23.08
N THR A 16 6.54 16.70 22.33
CA THR A 16 5.32 17.34 22.88
C THR A 16 4.31 16.35 23.43
N ARG A 17 4.46 15.05 23.13
CA ARG A 17 3.52 13.96 23.47
C ARG A 17 2.10 14.25 22.98
N ARG A 18 1.96 14.74 21.75
CA ARG A 18 0.68 15.12 21.17
C ARG A 18 0.49 14.52 19.79
N PHE A 19 -0.78 14.22 19.50
CA PHE A 19 -1.21 13.95 18.14
C PHE A 19 -1.52 15.25 17.41
N SER A 20 -1.15 15.30 16.14
CA SER A 20 -1.52 16.35 15.21
C SER A 20 -1.93 15.77 13.87
N VAL A 21 -2.73 16.51 13.11
CA VAL A 21 -3.02 16.15 11.72
C VAL A 21 -1.76 16.43 10.90
N PHE A 22 -1.21 15.37 10.27
CA PHE A 22 -0.09 15.47 9.33
C PHE A 22 -0.57 15.85 7.93
N ARG A 23 -1.69 15.23 7.47
CA ARG A 23 -2.29 15.49 6.15
C ARG A 23 -3.80 15.30 6.19
N ARG A 24 -4.52 16.24 5.58
CA ARG A 24 -5.97 16.21 5.34
C ARG A 24 -6.30 17.09 4.13
N PRO A 25 -7.04 16.62 3.09
CA PRO A 25 -7.52 15.24 2.95
C PRO A 25 -6.39 14.26 2.69
N SER A 26 -6.57 12.99 3.12
CA SER A 26 -5.63 11.90 2.91
C SER A 26 -6.05 10.97 1.78
N ASN A 27 -7.19 11.21 1.15
CA ASN A 27 -7.83 10.35 0.15
C ASN A 27 -8.11 8.95 0.69
N LYS A 28 -8.62 8.87 1.93
CA LYS A 28 -8.87 7.60 2.62
C LYS A 28 -7.60 6.75 2.69
N SER A 29 -6.48 7.36 3.10
CA SER A 29 -5.20 6.67 3.22
C SER A 29 -5.28 5.48 4.17
N ASN A 30 -4.61 4.37 3.83
CA ASN A 30 -4.54 3.16 4.64
C ASN A 30 -3.07 2.85 5.01
N GLY A 31 -2.39 1.97 4.29
CA GLY A 31 -1.01 1.60 4.55
C GLY A 31 -0.04 2.78 4.42
N LEU A 32 0.89 2.86 5.36
CA LEU A 32 1.89 3.91 5.45
C LEU A 32 3.26 3.30 5.72
N THR A 33 4.26 3.68 4.95
CA THR A 33 5.66 3.33 5.23
C THR A 33 6.58 4.50 4.87
N ARG A 34 7.87 4.36 5.12
CA ARG A 34 8.89 5.31 4.67
C ARG A 34 9.79 4.64 3.64
N ASP A 35 10.18 5.40 2.62
CA ASP A 35 11.25 4.96 1.74
C ASP A 35 12.63 5.07 2.44
N ARG A 36 13.67 4.63 1.76
CA ARG A 36 15.04 4.64 2.30
C ARG A 36 15.60 6.05 2.52
N GLN A 37 14.98 7.05 1.90
CA GLN A 37 15.30 8.47 2.07
C GLN A 37 14.45 9.12 3.18
N GLY A 38 13.55 8.36 3.82
CA GLY A 38 12.71 8.83 4.92
C GLY A 38 11.43 9.54 4.48
N ARG A 39 11.09 9.55 3.18
CA ARG A 39 9.85 10.13 2.66
C ARG A 39 8.67 9.19 2.88
N LEU A 40 7.50 9.76 3.13
CA LEU A 40 6.30 8.98 3.42
C LEU A 40 5.68 8.41 2.14
N ILE A 41 5.55 7.08 2.07
CA ILE A 41 4.78 6.36 1.05
C ILE A 41 3.39 6.07 1.60
N VAL A 42 2.35 6.27 0.78
CA VAL A 42 0.95 6.21 1.20
C VAL A 42 0.12 5.41 0.21
N CYS A 43 -0.63 4.44 0.71
CA CYS A 43 -1.72 3.79 -0.02
C CYS A 43 -3.00 4.62 0.13
N GLU A 44 -3.55 5.14 -0.97
CA GLU A 44 -4.75 5.96 -0.98
C GLU A 44 -5.94 5.18 -1.57
N HIS A 45 -6.85 4.69 -0.73
CA HIS A 45 -8.04 3.94 -1.17
C HIS A 45 -8.96 4.80 -2.04
N GLY A 46 -9.24 6.02 -1.59
CA GLY A 46 -10.20 6.90 -2.25
C GLY A 46 -9.72 7.37 -3.63
N ALA A 47 -8.44 7.67 -3.76
CA ALA A 47 -7.83 8.09 -5.01
C ALA A 47 -7.28 6.92 -5.85
N ARG A 48 -7.35 5.68 -5.35
CA ARG A 48 -6.93 4.45 -6.06
C ARG A 48 -5.48 4.55 -6.54
N ARG A 49 -4.57 4.93 -5.64
CA ARG A 49 -3.18 5.18 -6.02
C ARG A 49 -2.19 4.98 -4.88
N LEU A 50 -0.93 4.81 -5.25
CA LEU A 50 0.23 4.87 -4.37
C LEU A 50 0.91 6.21 -4.54
N THR A 51 1.22 6.89 -3.44
CA THR A 51 1.85 8.22 -3.48
C THR A 51 3.06 8.30 -2.57
N ARG A 52 3.90 9.31 -2.81
CA ARG A 52 5.01 9.69 -1.95
C ARG A 52 4.89 11.17 -1.58
N THR A 53 5.06 11.47 -0.31
CA THR A 53 5.18 12.86 0.16
C THR A 53 6.64 13.26 0.12
N GLU A 54 6.95 14.28 -0.67
CA GLU A 54 8.30 14.81 -0.83
C GLU A 54 8.70 15.69 0.36
N TYR A 55 9.98 16.08 0.46
CA TYR A 55 10.49 16.90 1.57
C TYR A 55 9.88 18.30 1.63
N ASP A 56 9.47 18.85 0.48
CA ASP A 56 8.78 20.14 0.40
C ASP A 56 7.27 20.04 0.70
N GLY A 57 6.79 18.83 1.00
CA GLY A 57 5.38 18.54 1.27
C GLY A 57 4.54 18.28 0.02
N SER A 58 5.09 18.38 -1.18
CA SER A 58 4.40 18.02 -2.41
C SER A 58 4.14 16.51 -2.49
N ILE A 59 3.16 16.11 -3.29
CA ILE A 59 2.77 14.71 -3.44
C ILE A 59 3.07 14.24 -4.86
N THR A 60 3.95 13.23 -4.94
CA THR A 60 4.24 12.51 -6.19
C THR A 60 3.36 11.27 -6.28
N VAL A 61 2.61 11.11 -7.37
CA VAL A 61 1.93 9.85 -7.68
C VAL A 61 2.97 8.87 -8.20
N LEU A 62 3.13 7.75 -7.50
CA LEU A 62 4.07 6.69 -7.88
C LEU A 62 3.42 5.70 -8.84
N MET A 63 2.13 5.36 -8.58
CA MET A 63 1.36 4.46 -9.42
C MET A 63 -0.14 4.66 -9.15
N ASP A 64 -0.95 4.74 -10.21
CA ASP A 64 -2.42 4.77 -10.15
C ASP A 64 -3.06 3.77 -11.11
N ARG A 65 -2.28 3.19 -12.02
CA ARG A 65 -2.74 2.26 -13.06
C ARG A 65 -1.77 1.12 -13.25
N PHE A 66 -2.32 -0.04 -13.65
CA PHE A 66 -1.57 -1.18 -14.17
C PHE A 66 -2.22 -1.61 -15.48
N GLU A 67 -1.42 -1.72 -16.56
CA GLU A 67 -1.92 -2.07 -17.92
C GLU A 67 -3.14 -1.22 -18.34
N SER A 68 -3.07 0.08 -18.13
CA SER A 68 -4.12 1.08 -18.44
C SER A 68 -5.38 1.03 -17.57
N LYS A 69 -5.55 0.04 -16.69
CA LYS A 69 -6.65 -0.07 -15.73
C LYS A 69 -6.28 0.61 -14.42
N GLN A 70 -7.25 1.23 -13.75
CA GLN A 70 -7.03 1.81 -12.43
C GLN A 70 -6.76 0.74 -11.39
N LEU A 71 -5.86 1.04 -10.45
CA LEU A 71 -5.68 0.24 -9.25
C LEU A 71 -7.00 0.10 -8.50
N ASN A 72 -7.16 -0.95 -7.71
CA ASN A 72 -8.38 -1.16 -6.93
C ASN A 72 -8.43 -0.22 -5.72
N SER A 73 -7.72 -0.55 -4.67
CA SER A 73 -7.57 0.26 -3.46
C SER A 73 -6.30 -0.17 -2.72
N PRO A 74 -5.13 0.35 -3.10
CA PRO A 74 -3.87 -0.01 -2.47
C PRO A 74 -4.00 0.01 -0.95
N ASN A 75 -3.71 -1.15 -0.30
CA ASN A 75 -4.07 -1.38 1.09
C ASN A 75 -2.88 -1.21 2.02
N ASP A 76 -1.81 -1.95 1.81
CA ASP A 76 -0.60 -1.87 2.63
C ASP A 76 0.65 -1.88 1.76
N VAL A 77 1.78 -1.40 2.30
CA VAL A 77 2.99 -1.10 1.53
C VAL A 77 4.26 -1.29 2.35
N VAL A 78 5.28 -1.88 1.74
CA VAL A 78 6.63 -1.99 2.29
C VAL A 78 7.67 -1.61 1.24
N VAL A 79 8.85 -1.16 1.69
CA VAL A 79 9.98 -0.81 0.83
C VAL A 79 11.13 -1.75 1.11
N LYS A 80 11.60 -2.46 0.07
CA LYS A 80 12.72 -3.38 0.13
C LYS A 80 14.06 -2.61 0.16
N SER A 81 15.14 -3.29 0.54
CA SER A 81 16.50 -2.70 0.61
C SER A 81 17.02 -2.18 -0.72
N ASP A 82 16.51 -2.69 -1.84
CA ASP A 82 16.81 -2.25 -3.21
C ASP A 82 15.99 -1.03 -3.66
N ASP A 83 15.23 -0.39 -2.75
CA ASP A 83 14.26 0.70 -2.98
C ASP A 83 13.03 0.32 -3.81
N SER A 84 12.82 -0.95 -4.14
CA SER A 84 11.56 -1.37 -4.74
C SER A 84 10.42 -1.27 -3.70
N ILE A 85 9.24 -0.89 -4.18
CA ILE A 85 8.05 -0.70 -3.36
C ILE A 85 7.09 -1.85 -3.64
N TRP A 86 6.69 -2.57 -2.60
CA TRP A 86 5.79 -3.70 -2.70
C TRP A 86 4.50 -3.36 -1.99
N PHE A 87 3.35 -3.56 -2.63
CA PHE A 87 2.06 -3.20 -2.06
C PHE A 87 0.95 -4.15 -2.47
N THR A 88 -0.05 -4.27 -1.62
CA THR A 88 -1.27 -5.03 -1.87
C THR A 88 -2.35 -4.14 -2.46
N ASP A 89 -3.12 -4.66 -3.43
CA ASP A 89 -4.19 -3.89 -4.11
C ASP A 89 -5.52 -4.67 -4.17
N PRO A 90 -6.13 -4.98 -3.01
CA PRO A 90 -7.44 -5.61 -2.98
C PRO A 90 -8.56 -4.60 -3.27
N ALA A 91 -9.73 -5.10 -3.67
CA ALA A 91 -10.93 -4.28 -3.82
C ALA A 91 -11.63 -3.90 -2.49
N LEU A 92 -10.95 -4.01 -1.34
CA LEU A 92 -11.54 -3.78 -0.02
C LEU A 92 -12.04 -2.35 0.19
N GLY A 93 -11.29 -1.35 -0.29
CA GLY A 93 -11.67 0.06 -0.22
C GLY A 93 -12.74 0.47 -1.24
N ARG A 94 -13.21 -0.47 -2.07
CA ARG A 94 -14.29 -0.26 -3.06
C ARG A 94 -15.65 -0.77 -2.60
N GLN A 95 -15.75 -1.33 -1.40
CA GLN A 95 -16.95 -1.99 -0.89
C GLN A 95 -17.88 -1.08 -0.08
N ASN A 96 -17.39 0.04 0.40
CA ASN A 96 -18.15 0.98 1.24
C ASN A 96 -17.55 2.39 1.19
N ASN A 97 -18.34 3.39 1.65
CA ASN A 97 -17.92 4.79 1.70
C ASN A 97 -17.20 5.16 3.01
N TYR A 98 -16.95 4.20 3.89
CA TYR A 98 -16.28 4.43 5.16
C TYR A 98 -14.75 4.33 5.01
N THR A 99 -14.29 3.30 4.29
CA THR A 99 -12.86 3.04 4.07
C THR A 99 -12.37 3.45 2.68
N GLY A 100 -13.26 3.83 1.80
CA GLY A 100 -12.96 4.26 0.44
C GLY A 100 -14.23 4.82 -0.21
N TYR A 101 -14.52 4.42 -1.45
CA TYR A 101 -15.75 4.77 -2.17
C TYR A 101 -16.27 3.55 -2.92
N VAL A 102 -17.59 3.33 -2.89
CA VAL A 102 -18.22 2.22 -3.61
C VAL A 102 -18.03 2.38 -5.11
N ASP A 103 -17.39 1.37 -5.70
CA ASP A 103 -17.11 1.34 -7.14
C ASP A 103 -16.73 -0.08 -7.57
N ALA A 104 -16.83 -0.41 -8.85
CA ALA A 104 -16.41 -1.70 -9.37
C ALA A 104 -14.88 -1.78 -9.49
N PRO A 105 -14.25 -2.91 -9.10
CA PRO A 105 -12.84 -3.13 -9.37
C PRO A 105 -12.59 -3.32 -10.88
N GLU A 106 -11.47 -2.80 -11.38
CA GLU A 106 -11.05 -2.99 -12.77
C GLU A 106 -9.98 -4.09 -12.91
N LEU A 107 -9.30 -4.40 -11.82
CA LEU A 107 -8.24 -5.41 -11.73
C LEU A 107 -8.62 -6.52 -10.74
N PRO A 108 -8.09 -7.73 -10.90
CA PRO A 108 -8.11 -8.72 -9.82
C PRO A 108 -7.35 -8.24 -8.59
N ASP A 109 -7.57 -8.91 -7.46
CA ASP A 109 -6.75 -8.69 -6.27
C ASP A 109 -5.31 -9.13 -6.55
N HIS A 110 -4.38 -8.20 -6.49
CA HIS A 110 -2.97 -8.47 -6.77
C HIS A 110 -2.05 -7.89 -5.70
N VAL A 111 -0.83 -8.42 -5.66
CA VAL A 111 0.31 -7.80 -5.00
C VAL A 111 1.29 -7.35 -6.05
N TYR A 112 1.73 -6.11 -5.97
CA TYR A 112 2.60 -5.50 -6.95
C TYR A 112 3.99 -5.20 -6.38
N ARG A 113 4.99 -5.24 -7.25
CA ARG A 113 6.31 -4.65 -7.04
C ARG A 113 6.50 -3.52 -8.05
N LEU A 114 6.80 -2.35 -7.55
CA LEU A 114 7.18 -1.18 -8.32
C LEU A 114 8.69 -0.95 -8.16
N ASP A 115 9.45 -1.02 -9.22
CA ASP A 115 10.88 -0.78 -9.20
C ASP A 115 11.25 0.72 -9.27
N ARG A 116 12.54 1.04 -9.13
CA ARG A 116 13.03 2.42 -9.20
C ARG A 116 12.80 3.11 -10.54
N SER A 117 12.64 2.36 -11.62
CA SER A 117 12.36 2.92 -12.95
C SER A 117 10.89 3.29 -13.15
N GLY A 118 10.03 2.92 -12.19
CA GLY A 118 8.58 3.08 -12.29
C GLY A 118 7.90 1.92 -13.00
N ARG A 119 8.61 0.82 -13.29
CA ARG A 119 8.01 -0.39 -13.85
C ARG A 119 7.36 -1.21 -12.76
N ALA A 120 6.10 -1.55 -12.95
CA ALA A 120 5.35 -2.41 -12.05
C ALA A 120 5.21 -3.82 -12.63
N ILE A 121 5.26 -4.84 -11.75
CA ILE A 121 4.94 -6.23 -12.05
C ILE A 121 4.03 -6.80 -10.97
N VAL A 122 3.21 -7.80 -11.32
CA VAL A 122 2.46 -8.61 -10.36
C VAL A 122 3.40 -9.66 -9.77
N VAL A 123 3.48 -9.73 -8.45
CA VAL A 123 4.34 -10.69 -7.72
C VAL A 123 3.54 -11.78 -7.01
N ALA A 124 2.25 -11.55 -6.75
CA ALA A 124 1.32 -12.59 -6.32
C ALA A 124 -0.09 -12.29 -6.87
N ALA A 125 -0.69 -13.30 -7.52
CA ALA A 125 -2.04 -13.26 -8.10
C ALA A 125 -2.94 -14.39 -7.56
N ASP A 126 -2.40 -15.27 -6.74
CA ASP A 126 -3.06 -16.45 -6.17
C ASP A 126 -3.56 -16.21 -4.74
N ILE A 127 -3.84 -14.97 -4.39
CA ILE A 127 -4.22 -14.54 -3.04
C ILE A 127 -5.54 -13.77 -3.06
N ASN A 128 -6.44 -14.11 -2.16
CA ASN A 128 -7.77 -13.51 -2.08
C ASN A 128 -7.78 -12.36 -1.06
N ARG A 129 -8.05 -11.15 -1.51
CA ARG A 129 -8.05 -9.93 -0.69
C ARG A 129 -6.77 -9.76 0.12
N PRO A 130 -5.59 -9.64 -0.53
CA PRO A 130 -4.34 -9.39 0.18
C PRO A 130 -4.46 -8.11 1.02
N ASN A 131 -4.03 -8.18 2.29
CA ASN A 131 -4.12 -7.07 3.24
C ASN A 131 -2.71 -6.65 3.66
N GLY A 132 -2.35 -6.74 4.95
CA GLY A 132 -1.03 -6.40 5.44
C GLY A 132 0.08 -7.25 4.83
N LEU A 133 1.25 -6.66 4.60
CA LEU A 133 2.42 -7.38 4.11
C LEU A 133 3.71 -6.95 4.84
N ALA A 134 4.67 -7.86 4.94
CA ALA A 134 5.97 -7.60 5.55
C ALA A 134 7.05 -8.53 4.97
N PHE A 135 8.26 -8.05 4.83
CA PHE A 135 9.41 -8.91 4.57
C PHE A 135 9.95 -9.56 5.86
N SER A 136 10.61 -10.71 5.71
CA SER A 136 11.54 -11.20 6.73
C SER A 136 12.73 -10.24 6.88
N PRO A 137 13.47 -10.28 8.00
CA PRO A 137 14.63 -9.39 8.20
C PRO A 137 15.72 -9.50 7.13
N ASP A 138 15.87 -10.69 6.52
CA ASP A 138 16.81 -10.97 5.43
C ASP A 138 16.20 -10.72 4.04
N GLU A 139 14.93 -10.30 4.00
CA GLU A 139 14.14 -10.02 2.79
C GLU A 139 14.00 -11.20 1.82
N ASN A 140 14.24 -12.44 2.28
CA ASN A 140 14.11 -13.66 1.48
C ASN A 140 12.68 -14.24 1.52
N LYS A 141 11.82 -13.74 2.42
CA LYS A 141 10.41 -14.12 2.54
C LYS A 141 9.53 -12.87 2.54
N LEU A 142 8.38 -12.99 1.89
CA LEU A 142 7.30 -12.02 1.96
C LEU A 142 6.09 -12.67 2.64
N TYR A 143 5.66 -12.09 3.74
CA TYR A 143 4.46 -12.48 4.48
C TYR A 143 3.29 -11.61 4.05
N ILE A 144 2.15 -12.21 3.73
CA ILE A 144 0.94 -11.47 3.32
C ILE A 144 -0.27 -12.05 4.03
N VAL A 145 -1.06 -11.19 4.65
CA VAL A 145 -2.34 -11.56 5.24
C VAL A 145 -3.37 -11.77 4.12
N GLU A 146 -3.90 -12.99 4.01
CA GLU A 146 -5.03 -13.31 3.13
C GLU A 146 -6.34 -13.10 3.89
N TYR A 147 -7.03 -12.02 3.58
CA TYR A 147 -8.23 -11.61 4.30
C TYR A 147 -9.50 -12.25 3.75
N GLY A 148 -9.51 -12.66 2.47
CA GLY A 148 -10.71 -13.14 1.76
C GLY A 148 -11.11 -14.58 2.04
N VAL A 149 -10.39 -15.31 2.92
CA VAL A 149 -10.66 -16.69 3.30
C VAL A 149 -11.04 -16.80 4.78
N LEU A 150 -11.70 -17.89 5.16
CA LEU A 150 -12.03 -18.18 6.56
C LEU A 150 -11.61 -19.62 6.92
N PRO A 151 -10.80 -19.82 7.97
CA PRO A 151 -10.16 -18.77 8.78
C PRO A 151 -9.17 -17.95 7.94
N ARG A 152 -8.95 -16.69 8.31
CA ARG A 152 -7.93 -15.86 7.66
C ARG A 152 -6.56 -16.52 7.77
N SER A 153 -5.75 -16.40 6.72
CA SER A 153 -4.44 -17.04 6.64
C SER A 153 -3.31 -16.03 6.51
N LEU A 154 -2.12 -16.45 6.89
CA LEU A 154 -0.88 -15.78 6.59
C LEU A 154 -0.17 -16.59 5.50
N ARG A 155 -0.07 -16.02 4.31
CA ARG A 155 0.69 -16.61 3.20
C ARG A 155 2.15 -16.22 3.31
N VAL A 156 3.03 -17.15 2.93
CA VAL A 156 4.48 -16.93 2.91
C VAL A 156 4.98 -17.25 1.52
N TYR A 157 5.63 -16.28 0.90
CA TYR A 157 6.22 -16.41 -0.43
C TYR A 157 7.74 -16.30 -0.34
N ASP A 158 8.45 -17.10 -1.13
CA ASP A 158 9.87 -16.91 -1.35
C ASP A 158 10.09 -15.70 -2.26
N VAL A 159 11.01 -14.82 -1.88
CA VAL A 159 11.43 -13.70 -2.73
C VAL A 159 12.62 -14.18 -3.56
N VAL A 160 12.38 -14.45 -4.84
CA VAL A 160 13.38 -14.95 -5.79
C VAL A 160 13.59 -13.97 -6.91
N ASP A 161 14.80 -13.91 -7.47
CA ASP A 161 15.17 -13.17 -8.68
C ASP A 161 14.57 -11.75 -8.72
N ASP A 162 14.82 -10.95 -7.69
CA ASP A 162 14.28 -9.58 -7.53
C ASP A 162 12.75 -9.46 -7.66
N GLY A 163 12.02 -10.52 -7.31
CA GLY A 163 10.57 -10.55 -7.33
C GLY A 163 9.98 -10.81 -8.71
N GLN A 164 10.66 -11.53 -9.56
CA GLN A 164 10.18 -11.89 -10.91
C GLN A 164 9.49 -13.25 -10.98
N ARG A 165 9.08 -13.85 -9.85
CA ARG A 165 8.25 -15.07 -9.84
C ARG A 165 7.23 -15.02 -8.72
#